data_bad9aa30928d5d38369d8b6495754079
#
_entry.id   bad9aa30928d5d38369d8b6495754079
#
_cell.length_a   1.000
_cell.length_b   1.000
_cell.length_c   1.000
_cell.angle_alpha   90.00
_cell.angle_beta   90.00
_cell.angle_gamma   90.00
#
_symmetry.space_group_name_H-M   'P 1'
#
loop_
_entity.id
_entity.type
_entity.pdbx_description
1 polymer ?
#
loop_
_entity_poly.entity_id
_entity_poly.type
_entity_poly.pdbx_seq_one_letter_code
_entity_poly.pdbx_strand_id
1 'polypeptide(L)'
;MNRHIIIPLLFIAGFFSTAVAAASGREPAVTADSTQAKGRVTPGLLFETSQLRSTAAVSTADGPALAKNRQTNLTNSFAGQFTGLTLFQGSGEPGNDMASWLVRGIGSYGKPGYNTAKIFVDGFEVNADYIAYLSPAEIDKVSVLKDGAALSIFGDRGANGVIWIETKRGEIGPASVSASVHYGIQQATTYAKPLDSYGYATLYNQAVSNDNGSWSPAYDAAALEAYRNGSATNVDWYDEVLRDSGYVIDGDVTCRGGTQTARYNVVLNYLNQQGLFDVSNSDSRSNRTYERYGLRANLDFTMFKFIEARVDLGGRIERGKRPNITID
;
A
#
# COMPACT_ATOMS: atom_id res chain seq x y z
N MET A 1 -33.80 -13.94 1.79
CA MET A 1 -33.69 -12.48 1.56
C MET A 1 -33.25 -11.85 2.88
N ASN A 2 -32.00 -12.05 3.27
CA ASN A 2 -31.40 -11.42 4.46
C ASN A 2 -30.22 -10.57 4.00
N ARG A 3 -30.45 -9.27 3.95
CA ARG A 3 -29.39 -8.28 3.75
C ARG A 3 -28.65 -8.15 5.08
N HIS A 4 -27.54 -8.81 5.23
CA HIS A 4 -26.57 -8.45 6.26
C HIS A 4 -25.88 -7.17 5.81
N ILE A 5 -26.41 -6.04 6.25
CA ILE A 5 -25.70 -4.77 6.21
C ILE A 5 -24.64 -4.89 7.28
N ILE A 6 -23.43 -5.22 6.86
CA ILE A 6 -22.25 -5.03 7.72
C ILE A 6 -22.03 -3.53 7.75
N ILE A 7 -22.47 -2.88 8.81
CA ILE A 7 -22.12 -1.50 9.12
C ILE A 7 -20.61 -1.56 9.44
N PRO A 8 -19.75 -0.97 8.61
CA PRO A 8 -18.34 -0.89 9.00
C PRO A 8 -18.28 -0.04 10.26
N LEU A 9 -17.70 -0.61 11.30
CA LEU A 9 -17.38 0.10 12.53
C LEU A 9 -16.55 1.32 12.14
N LEU A 10 -17.11 2.50 12.35
CA LEU A 10 -16.42 3.76 12.16
C LEU A 10 -15.34 3.82 13.25
N PHE A 11 -14.13 3.36 12.96
CA PHE A 11 -12.98 3.61 13.82
C PHE A 11 -12.63 5.09 13.68
N ILE A 12 -13.30 5.93 14.45
CA ILE A 12 -12.80 7.25 14.78
C ILE A 12 -11.69 7.02 15.79
N ALA A 13 -10.47 6.77 15.30
CA ALA A 13 -9.29 6.87 16.13
C ALA A 13 -9.03 8.35 16.40
N GLY A 14 -9.77 8.90 17.34
CA GLY A 14 -9.48 10.20 17.92
C GLY A 14 -8.25 10.06 18.81
N PHE A 15 -7.07 10.28 18.26
CA PHE A 15 -5.87 10.41 19.07
C PHE A 15 -5.82 11.79 19.68
N PHE A 16 -6.14 11.90 20.95
CA PHE A 16 -5.79 13.06 21.76
C PHE A 16 -4.27 13.01 21.98
N SER A 17 -3.55 13.83 21.24
CA SER A 17 -2.13 14.08 21.53
C SER A 17 -2.04 14.87 22.82
N THR A 18 -1.44 14.28 23.86
CA THR A 18 -1.02 15.01 25.05
C THR A 18 0.01 16.06 24.66
N ALA A 19 -0.24 17.29 25.09
CA ALA A 19 0.66 18.41 24.87
C ALA A 19 2.03 18.10 25.51
N VAL A 20 3.04 17.87 24.70
CA VAL A 20 4.43 17.90 25.16
C VAL A 20 4.87 19.35 25.14
N ALA A 21 4.96 19.96 26.32
CA ALA A 21 5.61 21.26 26.48
C ALA A 21 7.10 21.11 26.24
N ALA A 22 7.55 21.30 25.00
CA ALA A 22 8.95 21.46 24.69
C ALA A 22 9.33 22.92 24.99
N ALA A 23 10.13 23.15 26.03
CA ALA A 23 10.81 24.40 26.24
C ALA A 23 11.82 24.59 25.10
N SER A 24 11.45 25.32 24.07
CA SER A 24 12.36 25.64 22.98
C SER A 24 13.29 26.78 23.39
N GLY A 25 14.52 26.45 23.74
CA GLY A 25 15.62 27.39 23.67
C GLY A 25 15.81 27.82 22.20
N ARG A 26 15.40 29.02 21.88
CA ARG A 26 15.53 29.57 20.54
C ARG A 26 16.98 29.93 20.29
N GLU A 27 17.70 29.14 19.52
CA GLU A 27 18.89 29.64 18.82
C GLU A 27 18.45 30.60 17.69
N PRO A 28 19.20 31.68 17.41
CA PRO A 28 18.83 32.64 16.39
C PRO A 28 18.77 31.96 15.02
N ALA A 29 17.70 32.23 14.28
CA ALA A 29 17.49 31.73 12.95
C ALA A 29 18.65 32.14 12.03
N VAL A 30 19.52 31.20 11.74
CA VAL A 30 20.42 31.28 10.61
C VAL A 30 19.53 31.16 9.37
N THR A 31 19.56 32.20 8.52
CA THR A 31 18.89 32.20 7.22
C THR A 31 19.34 30.98 6.43
N ALA A 32 18.49 29.96 6.39
CA ALA A 32 18.78 28.73 5.71
C ALA A 32 18.73 28.97 4.20
N ASP A 33 19.86 28.83 3.54
CA ASP A 33 19.97 28.75 2.10
C ASP A 33 19.08 27.62 1.58
N SER A 34 18.21 27.91 0.63
CA SER A 34 17.19 26.99 0.07
C SER A 34 17.79 25.73 -0.57
N THR A 35 19.08 25.69 -0.81
CA THR A 35 19.83 24.52 -1.27
C THR A 35 20.10 23.49 -0.18
N GLN A 36 20.04 23.86 1.11
CA GLN A 36 20.24 22.94 2.23
C GLN A 36 18.99 22.17 2.66
N ALA A 37 17.80 22.59 2.20
CA ALA A 37 16.53 21.93 2.55
C ALA A 37 16.39 20.51 1.99
N LYS A 38 17.11 20.16 0.91
CA LYS A 38 17.06 18.84 0.27
C LYS A 38 17.79 17.72 1.04
N GLY A 39 18.51 18.00 2.09
CA GLY A 39 19.33 17.02 2.82
C GLY A 39 18.95 16.84 4.29
N ARG A 40 17.75 17.25 4.71
CA ARG A 40 17.30 17.02 6.09
C ARG A 40 16.85 15.58 6.27
N VAL A 41 17.61 14.85 7.05
CA VAL A 41 17.22 13.52 7.53
C VAL A 41 16.67 13.70 8.94
N THR A 42 15.44 13.25 9.16
CA THR A 42 14.86 13.22 10.51
C THR A 42 15.01 11.80 11.06
N PRO A 43 16.03 11.50 11.87
CA PRO A 43 16.10 10.23 12.57
C PRO A 43 15.24 10.32 13.83
N GLY A 44 13.95 10.04 13.70
CA GLY A 44 13.03 9.96 14.84
C GLY A 44 12.72 11.31 15.52
N LEU A 45 11.85 11.23 16.50
CA LEU A 45 11.13 12.30 17.22
C LEU A 45 11.96 13.48 17.78
N LEU A 46 13.28 13.41 17.86
CA LEU A 46 14.03 14.33 18.70
C LEU A 46 14.95 15.30 17.97
N PHE A 47 15.43 14.98 16.78
CA PHE A 47 16.44 15.82 16.12
C PHE A 47 16.26 15.84 14.61
N GLU A 48 16.16 17.02 14.04
CA GLU A 48 16.48 17.24 12.63
C GLU A 48 17.99 17.40 12.48
N THR A 49 18.61 16.55 11.68
CA THR A 49 20.02 16.69 11.35
C THR A 49 20.23 16.72 9.85
N SER A 50 21.26 17.40 9.39
CA SER A 50 21.61 17.36 7.97
C SER A 50 22.21 16.01 7.61
N GLN A 51 21.99 15.57 6.37
CA GLN A 51 22.54 14.30 5.87
C GLN A 51 24.05 14.19 6.05
N LEU A 52 24.78 15.30 5.93
CA LEU A 52 26.23 15.37 6.09
C LEU A 52 26.70 15.14 7.54
N ARG A 53 25.84 15.39 8.52
CA ARG A 53 26.16 15.25 9.94
C ARG A 53 25.55 14.00 10.56
N SER A 54 24.68 13.30 9.82
CA SER A 54 24.03 12.09 10.32
C SER A 54 24.95 10.90 10.20
N THR A 55 25.15 10.18 11.30
CA THR A 55 25.79 8.86 11.33
C THR A 55 24.77 7.73 11.06
N ALA A 56 23.49 8.06 11.02
CA ALA A 56 22.39 7.12 10.85
C ALA A 56 22.19 6.74 9.38
N ALA A 57 22.00 5.45 9.11
CA ALA A 57 21.65 4.94 7.79
C ALA A 57 20.14 5.08 7.55
N VAL A 58 19.73 6.17 6.94
CA VAL A 58 18.35 6.49 6.62
C VAL A 58 18.18 6.64 5.11
N SER A 59 17.09 6.13 4.56
CA SER A 59 16.67 6.37 3.17
C SER A 59 15.34 7.08 3.17
N THR A 60 15.22 8.17 2.43
CA THR A 60 14.03 9.02 2.43
C THR A 60 13.45 9.18 1.04
N ALA A 61 12.13 9.27 0.94
CA ALA A 61 11.40 9.68 -0.25
C ALA A 61 10.32 10.68 0.17
N ASP A 62 10.10 11.71 -0.64
CA ASP A 62 9.03 12.68 -0.44
C ASP A 62 7.71 12.22 -1.08
N GLY A 63 6.60 12.81 -0.66
CA GLY A 63 5.27 12.50 -1.19
C GLY A 63 5.19 12.63 -2.72
N PRO A 64 5.74 13.69 -3.35
CA PRO A 64 5.81 13.80 -4.80
C PRO A 64 6.58 12.68 -5.51
N ALA A 65 7.64 12.14 -4.91
CA ALA A 65 8.35 10.98 -5.47
C ALA A 65 7.48 9.72 -5.42
N LEU A 66 6.79 9.49 -4.31
CA LEU A 66 5.84 8.38 -4.16
C LEU A 66 4.65 8.51 -5.12
N ALA A 67 4.16 9.73 -5.35
CA ALA A 67 3.07 9.99 -6.28
C ALA A 67 3.41 9.67 -7.74
N LYS A 68 4.71 9.67 -8.12
CA LYS A 68 5.15 9.23 -9.46
C LYS A 68 4.97 7.73 -9.67
N ASN A 69 5.10 6.94 -8.61
CA ASN A 69 4.82 5.50 -8.61
C ASN A 69 3.49 5.24 -7.90
N ARG A 70 2.41 5.85 -8.42
CA ARG A 70 1.10 5.76 -7.81
C ARG A 70 0.55 4.35 -7.94
N GLN A 71 0.20 3.77 -6.82
CA GLN A 71 -0.38 2.44 -6.69
C GLN A 71 -1.68 2.54 -5.90
N THR A 72 -2.56 1.55 -6.05
CA THR A 72 -3.81 1.44 -5.27
C THR A 72 -3.55 1.32 -3.78
N ASN A 73 -2.43 0.69 -3.45
CA ASN A 73 -1.94 0.51 -2.09
C ASN A 73 -0.59 1.22 -1.94
N LEU A 74 -0.47 2.10 -0.94
CA LEU A 74 0.74 2.88 -0.72
C LEU A 74 1.99 2.01 -0.51
N THR A 75 1.85 0.84 0.10
CA THR A 75 3.01 -0.04 0.34
C THR A 75 3.71 -0.44 -0.96
N ASN A 76 2.95 -0.60 -2.05
CA ASN A 76 3.50 -0.90 -3.37
C ASN A 76 4.24 0.28 -4.00
N SER A 77 3.85 1.52 -3.65
CA SER A 77 4.55 2.74 -4.11
C SER A 77 5.97 2.85 -3.56
N PHE A 78 6.31 2.10 -2.51
CA PHE A 78 7.65 2.07 -1.93
C PHE A 78 8.65 1.28 -2.78
N ALA A 79 8.19 0.50 -3.75
CA ALA A 79 9.05 -0.31 -4.60
C ALA A 79 10.09 0.54 -5.33
N GLY A 80 11.38 0.21 -5.14
CA GLY A 80 12.50 0.92 -5.76
C GLY A 80 12.81 2.32 -5.20
N GLN A 81 12.03 2.82 -4.21
CA GLN A 81 12.22 4.16 -3.66
C GLN A 81 13.26 4.19 -2.52
N PHE A 82 13.44 3.09 -1.82
CA PHE A 82 14.27 3.05 -0.62
C PHE A 82 15.38 2.01 -0.73
N THR A 83 16.63 2.43 -0.54
CA THR A 83 17.74 1.49 -0.47
C THR A 83 17.66 0.64 0.78
N GLY A 84 17.80 -0.69 0.63
CA GLY A 84 17.76 -1.65 1.74
C GLY A 84 16.35 -1.99 2.23
N LEU A 85 15.31 -1.57 1.52
CA LEU A 85 13.93 -2.04 1.70
C LEU A 85 13.63 -3.06 0.59
N THR A 86 13.27 -4.27 0.97
CA THR A 86 12.79 -5.31 0.06
C THR A 86 11.29 -5.45 0.22
N LEU A 87 10.58 -5.50 -0.89
CA LEU A 87 9.13 -5.60 -0.94
C LEU A 87 8.70 -6.88 -1.65
N PHE A 88 7.65 -7.50 -1.14
CA PHE A 88 7.01 -8.67 -1.72
C PHE A 88 5.52 -8.41 -1.84
N GLN A 89 5.04 -8.30 -3.05
CA GLN A 89 3.60 -8.24 -3.33
C GLN A 89 3.11 -9.64 -3.69
N GLY A 90 2.28 -10.23 -2.84
CA GLY A 90 1.77 -11.57 -3.03
C GLY A 90 0.58 -11.66 -3.99
N SER A 91 -0.17 -10.57 -4.13
CA SER A 91 -1.37 -10.51 -4.97
C SER A 91 -1.54 -9.11 -5.56
N GLY A 92 -2.14 -9.02 -6.73
CA GLY A 92 -2.59 -7.78 -7.36
C GLY A 92 -4.10 -7.59 -7.30
N GLU A 93 -4.80 -8.43 -6.53
CA GLU A 93 -6.26 -8.37 -6.44
C GLU A 93 -6.76 -7.14 -5.68
N PRO A 94 -7.85 -6.52 -6.14
CA PRO A 94 -8.43 -5.36 -5.48
C PRO A 94 -8.67 -5.56 -3.99
N GLY A 95 -8.09 -4.66 -3.15
CA GLY A 95 -8.20 -4.73 -1.70
C GLY A 95 -7.48 -5.92 -1.04
N ASN A 96 -6.59 -6.61 -1.75
CA ASN A 96 -5.72 -7.67 -1.26
C ASN A 96 -4.34 -7.59 -1.90
N ASP A 97 -3.89 -6.39 -2.18
CA ASP A 97 -2.68 -6.05 -2.92
C ASP A 97 -1.56 -5.46 -2.04
N MET A 98 -1.69 -5.59 -0.71
CA MET A 98 -0.71 -5.08 0.22
C MET A 98 0.63 -5.82 0.09
N ALA A 99 1.72 -5.08 -0.07
CA ALA A 99 3.06 -5.64 -0.01
C ALA A 99 3.49 -5.91 1.42
N SER A 100 4.22 -6.99 1.64
CA SER A 100 5.07 -7.20 2.81
C SER A 100 6.47 -6.65 2.57
N TRP A 101 7.19 -6.29 3.64
CA TRP A 101 8.49 -5.66 3.53
C TRP A 101 9.47 -6.15 4.57
N LEU A 102 10.75 -6.09 4.18
CA LEU A 102 11.89 -6.37 5.04
C LEU A 102 12.92 -5.25 4.90
N VAL A 103 13.44 -4.77 6.02
CA VAL A 103 14.56 -3.83 6.05
C VAL A 103 15.84 -4.61 6.25
N ARG A 104 16.77 -4.56 5.26
CA ARG A 104 18.03 -5.31 5.24
C ARG A 104 17.86 -6.83 5.33
N GLY A 105 16.69 -7.37 4.95
CA GLY A 105 16.42 -8.79 4.90
C GLY A 105 15.95 -9.39 6.22
N ILE A 106 16.12 -10.70 6.37
CA ILE A 106 15.69 -11.48 7.54
C ILE A 106 16.74 -11.30 8.64
N GLY A 107 16.36 -10.69 9.75
CA GLY A 107 17.23 -10.40 10.90
C GLY A 107 17.02 -11.31 12.10
N SER A 108 15.93 -12.08 12.16
CA SER A 108 15.62 -12.95 13.28
C SER A 108 15.19 -14.34 12.83
N TYR A 109 15.52 -15.34 13.64
CA TYR A 109 15.03 -16.71 13.48
C TYR A 109 13.63 -16.80 14.09
N GLY A 110 12.61 -16.98 13.27
CA GLY A 110 11.24 -17.02 13.75
C GLY A 110 10.20 -17.17 12.65
N LYS A 111 8.92 -17.06 13.06
CA LYS A 111 7.78 -17.16 12.14
C LYS A 111 7.76 -15.97 11.16
N PRO A 112 7.18 -16.13 9.97
CA PRO A 112 6.86 -15.01 9.09
C PRO A 112 6.13 -13.90 9.86
N GLY A 113 6.53 -12.64 9.66
CA GLY A 113 5.99 -11.48 10.40
C GLY A 113 6.88 -10.97 11.55
N TYR A 114 7.73 -11.80 12.16
CA TYR A 114 8.66 -11.32 13.18
C TYR A 114 9.78 -10.42 12.64
N ASN A 115 10.04 -10.48 11.34
CA ASN A 115 11.06 -9.66 10.67
C ASN A 115 10.51 -8.37 10.05
N THR A 116 9.23 -8.08 10.21
CA THR A 116 8.60 -6.91 9.64
C THR A 116 9.01 -5.65 10.39
N ALA A 117 9.46 -4.64 9.66
CA ALA A 117 9.78 -3.34 10.25
C ALA A 117 8.53 -2.69 10.84
N LYS A 118 8.71 -2.00 11.96
CA LYS A 118 7.65 -1.23 12.60
C LYS A 118 7.35 0.05 11.83
N ILE A 119 6.12 0.53 11.94
CA ILE A 119 5.65 1.69 11.22
C ILE A 119 5.19 2.74 12.21
N PHE A 120 5.63 3.96 11.98
CA PHE A 120 5.20 5.14 12.72
C PHE A 120 4.66 6.19 11.77
N VAL A 121 3.50 6.73 12.07
CA VAL A 121 2.89 7.86 11.36
C VAL A 121 2.75 9.00 12.34
N ASP A 122 3.38 10.13 12.02
CA ASP A 122 3.40 11.34 12.86
C ASP A 122 3.76 11.09 14.35
N GLY A 123 4.61 10.08 14.58
CA GLY A 123 5.06 9.70 15.93
C GLY A 123 4.30 8.57 16.60
N PHE A 124 3.23 8.08 16.01
CA PHE A 124 2.43 6.98 16.56
C PHE A 124 2.70 5.68 15.84
N GLU A 125 2.92 4.58 16.59
CA GLU A 125 3.02 3.25 16.02
C GLU A 125 1.67 2.81 15.46
N VAL A 126 1.68 2.36 14.20
CA VAL A 126 0.50 1.88 13.49
C VAL A 126 0.76 0.51 12.88
N ASN A 127 -0.31 -0.20 12.55
CA ASN A 127 -0.19 -1.46 11.82
C ASN A 127 -0.07 -1.23 10.29
N ALA A 128 0.27 -2.29 9.58
CA ALA A 128 0.43 -2.27 8.13
C ALA A 128 -0.84 -1.85 7.39
N ASP A 129 -2.00 -2.30 7.88
CA ASP A 129 -3.29 -1.97 7.26
C ASP A 129 -3.58 -0.47 7.27
N TYR A 130 -3.07 0.25 8.28
CA TYR A 130 -3.27 1.68 8.36
C TYR A 130 -2.58 2.41 7.21
N ILE A 131 -1.31 2.06 6.92
CA ILE A 131 -0.54 2.74 5.86
C ILE A 131 -0.93 2.30 4.46
N ALA A 132 -1.42 1.08 4.31
CA ALA A 132 -1.85 0.55 3.02
C ALA A 132 -2.85 1.49 2.31
N TYR A 133 -3.59 2.23 3.11
CA TYR A 133 -4.70 3.05 2.65
C TYR A 133 -4.46 4.56 2.72
N LEU A 134 -3.24 4.99 3.06
CA LEU A 134 -2.86 6.39 2.94
C LEU A 134 -2.69 6.77 1.46
N SER A 135 -3.19 7.95 1.09
CA SER A 135 -2.89 8.50 -0.23
C SER A 135 -1.50 9.15 -0.25
N PRO A 136 -0.74 9.04 -1.34
CA PRO A 136 0.48 9.84 -1.53
C PRO A 136 0.25 11.35 -1.36
N ALA A 137 -0.98 11.83 -1.60
CA ALA A 137 -1.35 13.23 -1.38
C ALA A 137 -1.28 13.65 0.09
N GLU A 138 -1.48 12.72 1.03
CA GLU A 138 -1.42 12.96 2.47
C GLU A 138 0.02 13.03 3.00
N ILE A 139 0.99 12.46 2.26
CA ILE A 139 2.35 12.22 2.72
C ILE A 139 3.25 13.41 2.38
N ASP A 140 3.99 13.88 3.37
CA ASP A 140 5.09 14.80 3.17
C ASP A 140 6.39 14.03 2.89
N LYS A 141 6.74 13.12 3.79
CA LYS A 141 7.98 12.35 3.69
C LYS A 141 7.84 10.95 4.30
N VAL A 142 8.52 9.98 3.71
CA VAL A 142 8.73 8.64 4.29
C VAL A 142 10.21 8.42 4.48
N SER A 143 10.61 7.95 5.65
CA SER A 143 11.99 7.64 6.01
C SER A 143 12.09 6.19 6.48
N VAL A 144 13.01 5.42 5.91
CA VAL A 144 13.34 4.06 6.34
C VAL A 144 14.61 4.10 7.16
N LEU A 145 14.47 3.80 8.45
CA LEU A 145 15.54 3.78 9.44
C LEU A 145 16.11 2.36 9.53
N LYS A 146 17.43 2.20 9.36
CA LYS A 146 18.02 0.88 9.03
C LYS A 146 19.08 0.39 10.00
N ASP A 147 19.64 1.22 10.85
CA ASP A 147 20.76 0.87 11.72
C ASP A 147 20.55 1.27 13.17
N GLY A 148 21.41 0.77 14.05
CA GLY A 148 21.31 1.02 15.48
C GLY A 148 21.40 2.50 15.86
N ALA A 149 22.10 3.33 15.10
CA ALA A 149 22.15 4.77 15.35
C ALA A 149 20.79 5.44 15.13
N ALA A 150 20.07 5.03 14.06
CA ALA A 150 18.73 5.53 13.77
C ALA A 150 17.66 4.91 14.68
N LEU A 151 17.85 3.66 15.11
CA LEU A 151 16.84 2.85 15.78
C LEU A 151 16.93 2.87 17.31
N SER A 152 18.00 3.44 17.87
CA SER A 152 18.25 3.44 19.32
C SER A 152 17.12 3.99 20.16
N ILE A 153 16.38 4.97 19.65
CA ILE A 153 15.24 5.58 20.36
C ILE A 153 14.00 4.67 20.41
N PHE A 154 13.93 3.65 19.54
CA PHE A 154 12.78 2.72 19.49
C PHE A 154 13.02 1.47 20.34
N GLY A 155 14.24 1.29 20.89
CA GLY A 155 14.59 0.10 21.68
C GLY A 155 14.43 -1.19 20.87
N ASP A 156 13.87 -2.21 21.50
CA ASP A 156 13.58 -3.53 20.90
C ASP A 156 12.59 -3.47 19.73
N ARG A 157 11.67 -2.51 19.76
CA ARG A 157 10.71 -2.28 18.67
C ARG A 157 11.36 -1.92 17.35
N GLY A 158 12.55 -1.30 17.40
CA GLY A 158 13.33 -0.95 16.23
C GLY A 158 14.16 -2.08 15.63
N ALA A 159 14.24 -3.26 16.25
CA ALA A 159 15.20 -4.31 15.88
C ALA A 159 15.18 -4.70 14.40
N ASN A 160 14.02 -4.68 13.74
CA ASN A 160 13.84 -5.03 12.34
C ASN A 160 13.72 -3.81 11.40
N GLY A 161 14.14 -2.64 11.87
CA GLY A 161 13.98 -1.39 11.17
C GLY A 161 12.66 -0.68 11.46
N VAL A 162 12.61 0.58 11.06
CA VAL A 162 11.42 1.43 11.25
C VAL A 162 11.13 2.16 9.95
N ILE A 163 9.86 2.18 9.56
CA ILE A 163 9.31 3.03 8.51
C ILE A 163 8.63 4.21 9.21
N TRP A 164 9.19 5.38 9.03
CA TRP A 164 8.70 6.63 9.61
C TRP A 164 8.02 7.47 8.55
N ILE A 165 6.75 7.77 8.74
CA ILE A 165 5.91 8.53 7.81
C ILE A 165 5.53 9.85 8.47
N GLU A 166 5.80 10.93 7.77
CA GLU A 166 5.39 12.28 8.12
C GLU A 166 4.28 12.70 7.15
N THR A 167 3.16 13.17 7.69
CA THR A 167 2.06 13.62 6.87
C THR A 167 2.11 15.13 6.67
N LYS A 168 1.56 15.59 5.55
CA LYS A 168 1.52 17.02 5.20
C LYS A 168 0.77 17.81 6.24
N ARG A 169 1.37 18.92 6.64
CA ARG A 169 0.79 19.90 7.57
C ARG A 169 0.31 21.15 6.84
N GLY A 170 -0.53 21.93 7.51
CA GLY A 170 -0.94 23.23 7.01
C GLY A 170 0.23 24.21 6.95
N GLU A 171 0.20 25.11 5.99
CA GLU A 171 1.18 26.19 5.82
C GLU A 171 0.53 27.54 6.10
N ILE A 172 1.36 28.49 6.54
CA ILE A 172 0.89 29.89 6.74
C ILE A 172 0.68 30.50 5.36
N GLY A 173 -0.56 30.89 5.08
CA GLY A 173 -0.92 31.49 3.79
C GLY A 173 -2.42 31.40 3.52
N PRO A 174 -2.85 31.95 2.39
CA PRO A 174 -4.24 31.85 1.97
C PRO A 174 -4.62 30.39 1.72
N ALA A 175 -5.91 30.10 1.85
CA ALA A 175 -6.44 28.78 1.55
C ALA A 175 -6.13 28.40 0.11
N SER A 176 -5.51 27.25 -0.10
CA SER A 176 -5.27 26.66 -1.40
C SER A 176 -6.03 25.34 -1.53
N VAL A 177 -6.67 25.14 -2.68
CA VAL A 177 -7.38 23.90 -3.01
C VAL A 177 -6.74 23.30 -4.22
N SER A 178 -6.38 22.04 -4.13
CA SER A 178 -5.89 21.25 -5.26
C SER A 178 -6.71 19.97 -5.40
N ALA A 179 -6.96 19.56 -6.62
CA ALA A 179 -7.64 18.31 -6.92
C ALA A 179 -6.87 17.54 -7.99
N SER A 180 -6.82 16.23 -7.85
CA SER A 180 -6.26 15.33 -8.85
C SER A 180 -7.20 14.16 -9.08
N VAL A 181 -7.28 13.70 -10.33
CA VAL A 181 -8.03 12.51 -10.71
C VAL A 181 -7.17 11.70 -11.66
N HIS A 182 -7.07 10.41 -11.40
CA HIS A 182 -6.32 9.46 -12.21
C HIS A 182 -7.25 8.33 -12.66
N TYR A 183 -7.16 8.00 -13.92
CA TYR A 183 -7.81 6.83 -14.49
C TYR A 183 -6.73 5.90 -15.03
N GLY A 184 -6.78 4.64 -14.63
CA GLY A 184 -5.85 3.61 -15.07
C GLY A 184 -6.56 2.40 -15.62
N ILE A 185 -5.91 1.70 -16.55
CA ILE A 185 -6.33 0.40 -17.05
C ILE A 185 -5.38 -0.63 -16.45
N GLN A 186 -5.95 -1.67 -15.86
CA GLN A 186 -5.22 -2.80 -15.30
C GLN A 186 -5.33 -3.99 -16.25
N GLN A 187 -4.21 -4.63 -16.51
CA GLN A 187 -4.15 -5.86 -17.30
C GLN A 187 -3.20 -6.84 -16.60
N ALA A 188 -3.48 -8.14 -16.73
CA ALA A 188 -2.54 -9.15 -16.30
C ALA A 188 -1.28 -9.08 -17.20
N THR A 189 -0.12 -8.91 -16.59
CA THR A 189 1.15 -8.90 -17.34
C THR A 189 1.52 -10.28 -17.83
N THR A 190 1.21 -11.30 -17.04
CA THR A 190 1.37 -12.71 -17.40
C THR A 190 0.51 -13.58 -16.48
N TYR A 191 0.03 -14.68 -17.00
CA TYR A 191 -0.55 -15.78 -16.24
C TYR A 191 -0.09 -17.08 -16.89
N ALA A 192 -0.05 -18.15 -16.10
CA ALA A 192 0.28 -19.46 -16.63
C ALA A 192 -0.79 -19.86 -17.66
N LYS A 193 -0.38 -20.07 -18.91
CA LYS A 193 -1.30 -20.62 -19.90
C LYS A 193 -1.47 -22.12 -19.61
N PRO A 194 -2.69 -22.57 -19.27
CA PRO A 194 -2.95 -24.00 -19.19
C PRO A 194 -2.80 -24.63 -20.58
N LEU A 195 -2.59 -25.93 -20.59
CA LEU A 195 -2.66 -26.68 -21.83
C LEU A 195 -4.10 -26.75 -22.31
N ASP A 196 -4.30 -26.73 -23.60
CA ASP A 196 -5.54 -27.11 -24.20
C ASP A 196 -5.87 -28.60 -23.97
N SER A 197 -7.06 -29.03 -24.27
CA SER A 197 -7.50 -30.42 -24.03
C SER A 197 -6.66 -31.44 -24.78
N TYR A 198 -6.19 -31.11 -25.99
CA TYR A 198 -5.30 -31.97 -26.76
C TYR A 198 -3.93 -32.11 -26.11
N GLY A 199 -3.32 -30.99 -25.75
CA GLY A 199 -2.03 -30.96 -25.07
C GLY A 199 -2.05 -31.68 -23.74
N TYR A 200 -3.09 -31.45 -22.93
CA TYR A 200 -3.31 -32.15 -21.67
C TYR A 200 -3.41 -33.67 -21.86
N ALA A 201 -4.30 -34.12 -22.75
CA ALA A 201 -4.54 -35.54 -22.98
C ALA A 201 -3.29 -36.25 -23.50
N THR A 202 -2.50 -35.58 -24.36
CA THR A 202 -1.24 -36.10 -24.89
C THR A 202 -0.20 -36.28 -23.79
N LEU A 203 0.02 -35.25 -22.97
CA LEU A 203 0.99 -35.31 -21.86
C LEU A 203 0.55 -36.28 -20.77
N TYR A 204 -0.76 -36.33 -20.48
CA TYR A 204 -1.29 -37.30 -19.53
C TYR A 204 -1.07 -38.73 -19.98
N ASN A 205 -1.32 -39.05 -21.26
CA ASN A 205 -1.01 -40.36 -21.81
C ASN A 205 0.48 -40.72 -21.68
N GLN A 206 1.37 -39.74 -21.91
CA GLN A 206 2.79 -39.97 -21.75
C GLN A 206 3.17 -40.22 -20.29
N ALA A 207 2.60 -39.45 -19.36
CA ALA A 207 2.84 -39.63 -17.92
C ALA A 207 2.41 -41.05 -17.46
N VAL A 208 1.18 -41.43 -17.79
CA VAL A 208 0.67 -42.78 -17.45
C VAL A 208 1.51 -43.88 -18.07
N SER A 209 1.97 -43.71 -19.32
CA SER A 209 2.82 -44.71 -19.98
C SER A 209 4.21 -44.80 -19.34
N ASN A 210 4.76 -43.68 -18.89
CA ASN A 210 6.03 -43.64 -18.15
C ASN A 210 5.93 -44.37 -16.81
N ASP A 211 4.83 -44.12 -16.07
CA ASP A 211 4.59 -44.77 -14.78
C ASP A 211 4.38 -46.26 -14.90
N ASN A 212 3.71 -46.71 -15.96
CA ASN A 212 3.45 -48.13 -16.22
C ASN A 212 4.63 -48.87 -16.92
N GLY A 213 5.66 -48.14 -17.35
CA GLY A 213 6.80 -48.70 -18.08
C GLY A 213 6.46 -49.27 -19.48
N SER A 214 5.23 -49.04 -19.97
CA SER A 214 4.75 -49.42 -21.27
C SER A 214 3.68 -48.45 -21.78
N TRP A 215 3.50 -48.40 -23.12
CA TRP A 215 2.45 -47.54 -23.69
C TRP A 215 1.07 -48.01 -23.26
N SER A 216 0.45 -47.22 -22.42
CA SER A 216 -0.87 -47.47 -21.84
C SER A 216 -1.68 -46.13 -21.80
N PRO A 217 -2.19 -45.67 -22.95
CA PRO A 217 -2.86 -44.37 -23.04
C PRO A 217 -4.20 -44.40 -22.31
N ALA A 218 -4.44 -43.37 -21.50
CA ALA A 218 -5.73 -43.13 -20.85
C ALA A 218 -6.78 -42.50 -21.82
N TYR A 219 -6.28 -41.75 -22.78
CA TYR A 219 -7.06 -41.18 -23.88
C TYR A 219 -6.70 -41.91 -25.17
N ASP A 220 -7.69 -42.47 -25.85
CA ASP A 220 -7.48 -43.18 -27.10
C ASP A 220 -7.21 -42.24 -28.29
N ALA A 221 -6.85 -42.78 -29.44
CA ALA A 221 -6.55 -42.01 -30.63
C ALA A 221 -7.77 -41.21 -31.15
N ALA A 222 -8.98 -41.75 -30.96
CA ALA A 222 -10.20 -41.08 -31.38
C ALA A 222 -10.50 -39.87 -30.52
N ALA A 223 -10.29 -39.97 -29.20
CA ALA A 223 -10.42 -38.84 -28.27
C ALA A 223 -9.39 -37.73 -28.58
N LEU A 224 -8.13 -38.09 -28.82
CA LEU A 224 -7.09 -37.13 -29.20
C LEU A 224 -7.44 -36.39 -30.50
N GLU A 225 -7.92 -37.11 -31.51
CA GLU A 225 -8.32 -36.52 -32.79
C GLU A 225 -9.56 -35.61 -32.61
N ALA A 226 -10.52 -35.99 -31.74
CA ALA A 226 -11.69 -35.18 -31.42
C ALA A 226 -11.31 -33.86 -30.75
N TYR A 227 -10.33 -33.83 -29.86
CA TYR A 227 -9.79 -32.59 -29.29
C TYR A 227 -9.05 -31.75 -30.34
N ARG A 228 -8.28 -32.39 -31.20
CA ARG A 228 -7.48 -31.74 -32.23
C ARG A 228 -8.33 -31.06 -33.30
N ASN A 229 -9.39 -31.72 -33.76
CA ASN A 229 -10.28 -31.21 -34.81
C ASN A 229 -11.43 -30.38 -34.30
N GLY A 230 -11.54 -30.15 -32.95
CA GLY A 230 -12.55 -29.35 -32.32
C GLY A 230 -13.94 -29.97 -32.22
N SER A 231 -14.09 -31.29 -32.48
CA SER A 231 -15.34 -32.01 -32.29
C SER A 231 -15.62 -32.38 -30.83
N ALA A 232 -14.62 -32.40 -29.98
CA ALA A 232 -14.75 -32.52 -28.54
C ALA A 232 -14.61 -31.15 -27.85
N THR A 233 -15.17 -31.01 -26.64
CA THR A 233 -15.16 -29.77 -25.87
C THR A 233 -13.71 -29.38 -25.49
N ASN A 234 -13.30 -28.20 -25.91
CA ASN A 234 -12.05 -27.59 -25.52
C ASN A 234 -12.35 -26.17 -25.03
N VAL A 235 -12.14 -25.91 -23.74
CA VAL A 235 -12.46 -24.62 -23.10
C VAL A 235 -11.20 -24.03 -22.54
N ASP A 236 -10.89 -22.82 -22.96
CA ASP A 236 -9.90 -21.99 -22.25
C ASP A 236 -10.60 -21.28 -21.07
N TRP A 237 -10.38 -21.83 -19.90
CA TRP A 237 -10.98 -21.32 -18.67
C TRP A 237 -10.48 -19.93 -18.30
N TYR A 238 -9.30 -19.51 -18.78
CA TYR A 238 -8.83 -18.14 -18.53
C TYR A 238 -9.65 -17.15 -19.36
N ASP A 239 -9.91 -17.43 -20.62
CA ASP A 239 -10.73 -16.57 -21.49
C ASP A 239 -12.20 -16.51 -21.01
N GLU A 240 -12.71 -17.60 -20.42
CA GLU A 240 -14.09 -17.65 -19.91
C GLU A 240 -14.25 -16.92 -18.57
N VAL A 241 -13.20 -16.85 -17.74
CA VAL A 241 -13.32 -16.36 -16.35
C VAL A 241 -12.63 -15.01 -16.14
N LEU A 242 -11.70 -14.62 -17.02
CA LEU A 242 -10.95 -13.39 -16.88
C LEU A 242 -11.29 -12.39 -17.96
N ARG A 243 -11.33 -11.13 -17.58
CA ARG A 243 -11.38 -9.99 -18.50
C ARG A 243 -9.99 -9.63 -18.95
N ASP A 244 -9.89 -9.14 -20.17
CA ASP A 244 -8.64 -8.60 -20.70
C ASP A 244 -8.14 -7.40 -19.88
N SER A 245 -9.06 -6.62 -19.31
CA SER A 245 -8.73 -5.45 -18.55
C SER A 245 -9.75 -5.10 -17.46
N GLY A 246 -9.27 -4.52 -16.38
CA GLY A 246 -10.05 -3.82 -15.37
C GLY A 246 -9.69 -2.34 -15.34
N TYR A 247 -10.43 -1.53 -14.58
CA TYR A 247 -10.14 -0.12 -14.41
C TYR A 247 -9.80 0.24 -12.97
N VAL A 248 -9.06 1.33 -12.82
CA VAL A 248 -8.80 2.00 -11.54
C VAL A 248 -9.14 3.47 -11.71
N ILE A 249 -9.95 4.00 -10.80
CA ILE A 249 -10.22 5.42 -10.65
C ILE A 249 -9.72 5.82 -9.27
N ASP A 250 -8.85 6.81 -9.22
CA ASP A 250 -8.26 7.32 -8.00
C ASP A 250 -8.22 8.83 -8.05
N GLY A 251 -8.63 9.48 -6.96
CA GLY A 251 -8.70 10.93 -6.89
C GLY A 251 -8.47 11.47 -5.49
N ASP A 252 -7.90 12.67 -5.43
CA ASP A 252 -7.65 13.39 -4.20
C ASP A 252 -8.11 14.83 -4.32
N VAL A 253 -8.66 15.36 -3.24
CA VAL A 253 -8.92 16.79 -3.05
C VAL A 253 -8.21 17.21 -1.78
N THR A 254 -7.30 18.17 -1.89
CA THR A 254 -6.55 18.72 -0.76
C THR A 254 -6.91 20.17 -0.57
N CYS A 255 -7.25 20.55 0.67
CA CYS A 255 -7.45 21.93 1.07
C CYS A 255 -6.49 22.23 2.21
N ARG A 256 -5.58 23.20 2.01
CA ARG A 256 -4.63 23.61 3.04
C ARG A 256 -4.48 25.11 3.12
N GLY A 257 -4.12 25.59 4.30
CA GLY A 257 -3.90 27.01 4.56
C GLY A 257 -3.69 27.25 6.03
N GLY A 258 -3.64 28.51 6.41
CA GLY A 258 -3.55 28.85 7.80
C GLY A 258 -2.96 30.21 8.10
N THR A 259 -3.00 30.52 9.38
CA THR A 259 -2.42 31.71 10.00
C THR A 259 -1.26 31.30 10.91
N GLN A 260 -0.66 32.27 11.60
CA GLN A 260 0.35 31.98 12.63
C GLN A 260 -0.23 31.21 13.83
N THR A 261 -1.54 31.32 14.06
CA THR A 261 -2.22 30.71 15.21
C THR A 261 -2.91 29.40 14.89
N ALA A 262 -3.34 29.18 13.64
CA ALA A 262 -4.02 27.97 13.23
C ALA A 262 -3.65 27.63 11.79
N ARG A 263 -3.23 26.40 11.58
CA ARG A 263 -2.90 25.84 10.25
C ARG A 263 -3.68 24.56 10.06
N TYR A 264 -4.06 24.28 8.83
CA TYR A 264 -4.81 23.08 8.49
C TYR A 264 -4.38 22.48 7.16
N ASN A 265 -4.47 21.17 7.08
CA ASN A 265 -4.36 20.40 5.85
C ASN A 265 -5.44 19.32 5.87
N VAL A 266 -6.38 19.39 4.96
CA VAL A 266 -7.49 18.44 4.83
C VAL A 266 -7.38 17.76 3.48
N VAL A 267 -7.37 16.43 3.48
CA VAL A 267 -7.29 15.59 2.27
C VAL A 267 -8.50 14.66 2.24
N LEU A 268 -9.21 14.70 1.14
CA LEU A 268 -10.24 13.72 0.80
C LEU A 268 -9.67 12.85 -0.31
N ASN A 269 -9.80 11.53 -0.20
CA ASN A 269 -9.40 10.60 -1.25
C ASN A 269 -10.52 9.63 -1.61
N TYR A 270 -10.55 9.24 -2.86
CA TYR A 270 -11.45 8.24 -3.41
C TYR A 270 -10.68 7.27 -4.28
N LEU A 271 -10.94 5.99 -4.12
CA LEU A 271 -10.41 4.93 -4.97
C LEU A 271 -11.54 3.97 -5.35
N ASN A 272 -11.60 3.62 -6.63
CA ASN A 272 -12.43 2.53 -7.12
C ASN A 272 -11.60 1.65 -8.05
N GLN A 273 -11.56 0.36 -7.77
CA GLN A 273 -10.77 -0.61 -8.50
C GLN A 273 -11.63 -1.82 -8.87
N GLN A 274 -11.59 -2.20 -10.14
CA GLN A 274 -12.25 -3.39 -10.66
C GLN A 274 -11.23 -4.52 -10.84
N GLY A 275 -11.58 -5.74 -10.39
CA GLY A 275 -10.76 -6.92 -10.63
C GLY A 275 -10.93 -7.48 -12.05
N LEU A 276 -10.07 -8.44 -12.38
CA LEU A 276 -10.03 -9.06 -13.71
C LEU A 276 -10.98 -10.26 -13.86
N PHE A 277 -11.64 -10.73 -12.81
CA PHE A 277 -12.62 -11.81 -12.97
C PHE A 277 -13.86 -11.32 -13.70
N ASP A 278 -14.27 -12.05 -14.75
CA ASP A 278 -15.52 -11.84 -15.46
C ASP A 278 -16.49 -12.99 -15.16
N VAL A 279 -17.47 -12.68 -14.35
CA VAL A 279 -18.53 -13.61 -13.98
C VAL A 279 -19.89 -13.01 -14.33
N SER A 280 -19.96 -12.36 -15.48
CA SER A 280 -21.15 -11.67 -15.98
C SER A 280 -22.38 -12.60 -16.10
N ASN A 281 -22.15 -13.88 -16.32
CA ASN A 281 -23.20 -14.91 -16.45
C ASN A 281 -23.52 -15.64 -15.14
N SER A 282 -22.80 -15.37 -14.08
CA SER A 282 -23.00 -15.95 -12.76
C SER A 282 -23.28 -14.87 -11.71
N ASP A 283 -23.44 -15.28 -10.47
CA ASP A 283 -23.73 -14.38 -9.37
C ASP A 283 -22.69 -13.23 -9.28
N SER A 284 -23.15 -11.98 -9.37
CA SER A 284 -22.33 -10.76 -9.29
C SER A 284 -21.45 -10.68 -8.02
N ARG A 285 -21.57 -11.63 -7.10
CA ARG A 285 -20.75 -11.79 -5.89
C ARG A 285 -19.35 -12.30 -6.16
N SER A 286 -19.09 -12.89 -7.32
CA SER A 286 -17.78 -13.42 -7.69
C SER A 286 -16.86 -12.36 -8.29
N ASN A 287 -17.37 -11.21 -8.72
CA ASN A 287 -16.55 -10.08 -9.17
C ASN A 287 -15.86 -9.40 -7.99
N ARG A 288 -14.55 -9.31 -8.05
CA ARG A 288 -13.78 -8.56 -7.06
C ARG A 288 -13.79 -7.09 -7.43
N THR A 289 -14.36 -6.27 -6.56
CA THR A 289 -14.32 -4.81 -6.67
C THR A 289 -13.94 -4.23 -5.32
N TYR A 290 -13.19 -3.16 -5.34
CA TYR A 290 -12.77 -2.46 -4.15
C TYR A 290 -13.03 -0.95 -4.29
N GLU A 291 -13.68 -0.38 -3.31
CA GLU A 291 -14.01 1.03 -3.23
C GLU A 291 -13.60 1.57 -1.87
N ARG A 292 -12.94 2.72 -1.87
CA ARG A 292 -12.45 3.37 -0.66
C ARG A 292 -12.71 4.87 -0.70
N TYR A 293 -13.21 5.38 0.40
CA TYR A 293 -13.32 6.80 0.71
C TYR A 293 -12.46 7.10 1.92
N GLY A 294 -11.60 8.08 1.84
CA GLY A 294 -10.73 8.50 2.93
C GLY A 294 -10.87 9.98 3.22
N LEU A 295 -10.72 10.32 4.49
CA LEU A 295 -10.60 11.67 4.98
C LEU A 295 -9.42 11.74 5.95
N ARG A 296 -8.56 12.73 5.76
CA ARG A 296 -7.54 13.12 6.73
C ARG A 296 -7.58 14.61 6.96
N ALA A 297 -7.52 15.02 8.23
CA ALA A 297 -7.42 16.42 8.62
C ALA A 297 -6.34 16.59 9.67
N ASN A 298 -5.29 17.31 9.34
CA ASN A 298 -4.20 17.68 10.22
C ASN A 298 -4.34 19.15 10.58
N LEU A 299 -4.49 19.42 11.88
CA LEU A 299 -4.73 20.74 12.44
C LEU A 299 -3.64 21.08 13.44
N ASP A 300 -3.00 22.22 13.27
CA ASP A 300 -1.98 22.72 14.17
C ASP A 300 -2.45 24.05 14.77
N PHE A 301 -2.42 24.17 16.08
CA PHE A 301 -2.81 25.38 16.82
C PHE A 301 -1.66 25.87 17.67
N THR A 302 -1.36 27.16 17.58
CA THR A 302 -0.41 27.83 18.48
C THR A 302 -1.17 28.74 19.43
N MET A 303 -1.22 28.36 20.72
CA MET A 303 -1.89 29.11 21.76
C MET A 303 -0.86 29.82 22.65
N PHE A 304 -1.14 31.07 23.01
CA PHE A 304 -0.29 31.85 23.93
C PHE A 304 1.19 31.94 23.54
N LYS A 305 1.53 31.75 22.26
CA LYS A 305 2.90 31.76 21.68
C LYS A 305 3.86 30.66 22.18
N PHE A 306 3.46 29.83 23.13
CA PHE A 306 4.32 28.79 23.73
C PHE A 306 3.66 27.41 23.81
N ILE A 307 2.38 27.29 23.52
CA ILE A 307 1.68 26.00 23.46
C ILE A 307 1.37 25.68 22.01
N GLU A 308 1.91 24.59 21.52
CA GLU A 308 1.55 24.01 20.24
C GLU A 308 0.67 22.77 20.48
N ALA A 309 -0.54 22.78 19.92
CA ALA A 309 -1.44 21.64 19.93
C ALA A 309 -1.58 21.11 18.50
N ARG A 310 -1.49 19.79 18.36
CA ARG A 310 -1.68 19.09 17.09
C ARG A 310 -2.86 18.15 17.21
N VAL A 311 -3.73 18.17 16.22
CA VAL A 311 -4.89 17.29 16.13
C VAL A 311 -4.87 16.62 14.76
N ASP A 312 -4.73 15.31 14.76
CA ASP A 312 -4.71 14.50 13.54
C ASP A 312 -5.96 13.63 13.53
N LEU A 313 -6.83 13.87 12.56
CA LEU A 313 -8.05 13.11 12.36
C LEU A 313 -7.92 12.30 11.08
N GLY A 314 -8.25 11.02 11.16
CA GLY A 314 -8.30 10.14 10.00
C GLY A 314 -9.53 9.24 10.05
N GLY A 315 -10.16 9.08 8.91
CA GLY A 315 -11.30 8.17 8.77
C GLY A 315 -11.35 7.60 7.38
N ARG A 316 -11.84 6.36 7.26
CA ARG A 316 -12.02 5.70 5.97
C ARG A 316 -13.24 4.81 5.97
N ILE A 317 -13.82 4.66 4.80
CA ILE A 317 -14.89 3.72 4.52
C ILE A 317 -14.43 2.87 3.34
N GLU A 318 -14.49 1.56 3.52
CA GLU A 318 -14.10 0.58 2.51
C GLU A 318 -15.28 -0.31 2.17
N ARG A 319 -15.44 -0.59 0.90
CA ARG A 319 -16.40 -1.54 0.38
C ARG A 319 -15.69 -2.50 -0.56
N GLY A 320 -15.60 -3.76 -0.16
CA GLY A 320 -15.01 -4.82 -0.98
C GLY A 320 -16.06 -5.90 -1.29
N LYS A 321 -16.15 -6.30 -2.55
CA LYS A 321 -16.83 -7.54 -2.92
C LYS A 321 -15.75 -8.61 -3.08
N ARG A 322 -15.95 -9.76 -2.48
CA ARG A 322 -15.02 -10.90 -2.55
C ARG A 322 -15.79 -12.16 -2.90
N PRO A 323 -15.24 -13.07 -3.69
CA PRO A 323 -15.79 -14.42 -3.83
C PRO A 323 -15.91 -15.08 -2.45
N ASN A 324 -16.98 -15.76 -2.19
CA ASN A 324 -17.18 -16.51 -0.94
C ASN A 324 -16.54 -17.90 -1.05
N ILE A 325 -15.28 -17.96 -1.48
CA ILE A 325 -14.51 -19.22 -1.56
C ILE A 325 -13.39 -19.10 -0.55
N THR A 326 -13.45 -19.92 0.48
CA THR A 326 -12.31 -20.20 1.35
C THR A 326 -11.50 -21.26 0.63
N ILE A 327 -10.32 -20.91 0.15
CA ILE A 327 -9.34 -21.90 -0.32
C ILE A 327 -8.61 -22.33 0.95
N ASP A 328 -8.93 -23.50 1.48
CA ASP A 328 -8.21 -24.15 2.58
C ASP A 328 -6.84 -24.62 2.11
#